data_62331e01aaaaa5507fa060e783b80c72
#
_entry.id   62331e01aaaaa5507fa060e783b80c72
#
_cell.length_a   1.000
_cell.length_b   1.000
_cell.length_c   1.000
_cell.angle_alpha   90.00
_cell.angle_beta   90.00
_cell.angle_gamma   90.00
#
_symmetry.space_group_name_H-M   'P 1'
#
loop_
_entity.id
_entity.type
_entity.pdbx_description
1 polymer ?
#
loop_
_entity_poly.entity_id
_entity_poly.type
_entity_poly.pdbx_seq_one_letter_code
_entity_poly.pdbx_strand_id
1 'polypeptide(L)'
;LTQNKTVELIAKIPRSEKIVISGGDGTLNRFVNDTANIGIRHDVYYFATGSGNDFIHDLGGNKGDKPVLINEYIKDLPEVTVNGNTYKFINGVGYGIDGYCCEIGDKLREKSDKPVNYAGIAIKGLLFHFKPRNAEIEVDGKKYTFKKVWLAPTMHGRYYGGGMDVTPGQDRLEKTTETCGVMYGSGK
;
A
#
# COMPACT_ATOMS: atom_id res chain seq x y z
N LEU A 1 6.10 13.89 -9.76
CA LEU A 1 5.71 13.79 -11.18
C LEU A 1 4.20 13.61 -11.25
N THR A 2 3.55 14.20 -12.25
CA THR A 2 2.15 13.90 -12.58
C THR A 2 2.11 12.60 -13.42
N GLN A 3 0.97 11.92 -13.46
CA GLN A 3 0.78 10.69 -14.24
C GLN A 3 1.28 10.85 -15.69
N ASN A 4 0.89 11.91 -16.36
CA ASN A 4 1.29 12.19 -17.75
C ASN A 4 2.81 12.29 -17.91
N LYS A 5 3.52 12.90 -16.94
CA LYS A 5 4.98 13.01 -16.99
C LYS A 5 5.68 11.66 -16.82
N THR A 6 5.15 10.77 -15.98
CA THR A 6 5.69 9.42 -15.81
C THR A 6 5.58 8.63 -17.11
N VAL A 7 4.42 8.65 -17.75
CA VAL A 7 4.17 7.98 -19.03
C VAL A 7 5.07 8.54 -20.13
N GLU A 8 5.16 9.86 -20.25
CA GLU A 8 6.02 10.53 -21.25
C GLU A 8 7.51 10.19 -21.09
N LEU A 9 7.98 10.09 -19.83
CA LEU A 9 9.35 9.69 -19.56
C LEU A 9 9.62 8.26 -20.00
N ILE A 10 8.75 7.32 -19.62
CA ILE A 10 8.90 5.91 -19.99
C ILE A 10 8.89 5.73 -21.50
N ALA A 11 8.03 6.46 -22.22
CA ALA A 11 7.96 6.40 -23.68
C ALA A 11 9.25 6.85 -24.38
N LYS A 12 10.08 7.66 -23.71
CA LYS A 12 11.36 8.15 -24.24
C LYS A 12 12.55 7.25 -23.90
N ILE A 13 12.39 6.31 -22.95
CA ILE A 13 13.47 5.41 -22.55
C ILE A 13 13.61 4.30 -23.61
N PRO A 14 14.81 4.07 -24.15
CA PRO A 14 15.07 2.94 -25.03
C PRO A 14 14.76 1.61 -24.34
N ARG A 15 14.22 0.64 -25.06
CA ARG A 15 13.83 -0.67 -24.48
C ARG A 15 14.97 -1.46 -23.87
N SER A 16 16.20 -1.19 -24.26
CA SER A 16 17.41 -1.79 -23.69
C SER A 16 17.80 -1.21 -22.32
N GLU A 17 17.21 -0.09 -21.95
CA GLU A 17 17.50 0.58 -20.68
C GLU A 17 16.61 0.03 -19.57
N LYS A 18 17.14 0.10 -18.34
CA LYS A 18 16.45 -0.33 -17.12
C LYS A 18 15.79 0.86 -16.44
N ILE A 19 14.64 0.65 -15.86
CA ILE A 19 13.95 1.63 -15.03
C ILE A 19 14.25 1.33 -13.56
N VAL A 20 14.77 2.29 -12.83
CA VAL A 20 14.97 2.16 -11.38
C VAL A 20 14.05 3.13 -10.66
N ILE A 21 13.15 2.59 -9.83
CA ILE A 21 12.26 3.38 -8.98
C ILE A 21 12.92 3.50 -7.62
N SER A 22 13.30 4.72 -7.23
CA SER A 22 13.86 5.00 -5.91
C SER A 22 12.83 5.72 -5.05
N GLY A 23 12.52 5.15 -3.89
CA GLY A 23 11.54 5.72 -2.97
C GLY A 23 11.04 4.73 -1.92
N GLY A 24 9.93 5.06 -1.29
CA GLY A 24 9.19 4.16 -0.40
C GLY A 24 8.00 3.52 -1.11
N ASP A 25 7.20 2.74 -0.35
CA ASP A 25 6.02 2.03 -0.84
C ASP A 25 5.04 2.96 -1.58
N GLY A 26 4.82 4.17 -1.07
CA GLY A 26 3.96 5.16 -1.73
C GLY A 26 4.48 5.60 -3.10
N THR A 27 5.80 5.69 -3.30
CA THR A 27 6.41 6.00 -4.60
C THR A 27 6.17 4.85 -5.58
N LEU A 28 6.37 3.63 -5.14
CA LEU A 28 6.14 2.43 -5.94
C LEU A 28 4.64 2.29 -6.28
N ASN A 29 3.76 2.46 -5.30
CA ASN A 29 2.31 2.39 -5.51
C ASN A 29 1.82 3.44 -6.51
N ARG A 30 2.38 4.64 -6.45
CA ARG A 30 2.09 5.69 -7.44
C ARG A 30 2.56 5.30 -8.83
N PHE A 31 3.78 4.79 -8.96
CA PHE A 31 4.33 4.36 -10.24
C PHE A 31 3.43 3.32 -10.91
N VAL A 32 2.96 2.29 -10.20
CA VAL A 32 2.10 1.25 -10.78
C VAL A 32 0.74 1.80 -11.22
N ASN A 33 0.19 2.79 -10.51
CA ASN A 33 -1.05 3.44 -10.92
C ASN A 33 -0.86 4.40 -12.09
N ASP A 34 0.22 5.19 -12.10
CA ASP A 34 0.54 6.08 -13.22
C ASP A 34 0.75 5.30 -14.53
N THR A 35 1.21 4.05 -14.42
CA THR A 35 1.56 3.20 -15.57
C THR A 35 0.56 2.08 -15.85
N ALA A 36 -0.56 2.04 -15.12
CA ALA A 36 -1.55 0.96 -15.21
C ALA A 36 -2.08 0.72 -16.64
N ASN A 37 -2.18 1.78 -17.43
CA ASN A 37 -2.74 1.75 -18.79
C ASN A 37 -1.67 1.61 -19.89
N ILE A 38 -0.40 1.43 -19.52
CA ILE A 38 0.69 1.24 -20.48
C ILE A 38 1.40 -0.09 -20.20
N GLY A 39 1.66 -0.84 -21.26
CA GLY A 39 2.46 -2.06 -21.15
C GLY A 39 3.94 -1.72 -20.95
N ILE A 40 4.43 -1.78 -19.73
CA ILE A 40 5.86 -1.60 -19.46
C ILE A 40 6.61 -2.86 -19.93
N ARG A 41 7.56 -2.65 -20.85
CA ARG A 41 8.38 -3.73 -21.44
C ARG A 41 9.85 -3.69 -20.99
N HIS A 42 10.16 -2.77 -20.09
CA HIS A 42 11.49 -2.60 -19.51
C HIS A 42 11.64 -3.49 -18.27
N ASP A 43 12.87 -3.83 -17.95
CA ASP A 43 13.20 -4.33 -16.63
C ASP A 43 13.02 -3.19 -15.62
N VAL A 44 12.13 -3.39 -14.65
CA VAL A 44 11.83 -2.42 -13.60
C VAL A 44 12.47 -2.90 -12.31
N TYR A 45 13.32 -2.07 -11.75
CA TYR A 45 13.99 -2.29 -10.48
C TYR A 45 13.44 -1.36 -9.42
N TYR A 46 13.37 -1.83 -8.19
CA TYR A 46 13.00 -1.03 -7.04
C TYR A 46 14.18 -0.88 -6.08
N PHE A 47 14.48 0.35 -5.72
CA PHE A 47 15.49 0.74 -4.73
C PHE A 47 14.77 1.39 -3.54
N ALA A 48 14.64 0.65 -2.44
CA ALA A 48 13.89 1.06 -1.27
C ALA A 48 14.67 2.10 -0.46
N THR A 49 14.14 3.34 -0.41
CA THR A 49 14.72 4.45 0.36
C THR A 49 13.73 5.08 1.33
N GLY A 50 12.50 4.58 1.36
CA GLY A 50 11.42 5.07 2.24
C GLY A 50 11.66 4.79 3.73
N SER A 51 10.65 5.08 4.53
CA SER A 51 10.67 4.82 5.99
C SER A 51 9.99 3.51 6.38
N GLY A 52 8.95 3.07 5.67
CA GLY A 52 8.25 1.80 5.91
C GLY A 52 8.92 0.65 5.18
N ASN A 53 8.85 0.70 3.85
CA ASN A 53 9.42 -0.29 2.93
C ASN A 53 8.86 -1.71 3.11
N ASP A 54 7.56 -1.81 3.39
CA ASP A 54 6.86 -3.08 3.61
C ASP A 54 6.97 -4.01 2.40
N PHE A 55 6.97 -3.45 1.17
CA PHE A 55 7.16 -4.20 -0.06
C PHE A 55 8.52 -4.92 -0.11
N ILE A 56 9.62 -4.21 0.18
CA ILE A 56 10.94 -4.83 0.10
C ILE A 56 11.19 -5.79 1.26
N HIS A 57 10.63 -5.53 2.45
CA HIS A 57 10.67 -6.45 3.58
C HIS A 57 10.00 -7.79 3.24
N ASP A 58 8.91 -7.76 2.52
CA ASP A 58 8.20 -8.95 2.07
C ASP A 58 9.02 -9.80 1.08
N LEU A 59 9.90 -9.16 0.34
CA LEU A 59 10.86 -9.83 -0.54
C LEU A 59 12.17 -10.25 0.19
N GLY A 60 12.23 -10.11 1.50
CA GLY A 60 13.41 -10.45 2.31
C GLY A 60 14.55 -9.44 2.23
N GLY A 61 14.31 -8.25 1.66
CA GLY A 61 15.30 -7.18 1.54
C GLY A 61 15.14 -6.08 2.58
N ASN A 62 16.07 -5.14 2.57
CA ASN A 62 16.12 -4.01 3.49
C ASN A 62 16.30 -2.69 2.74
N LYS A 63 16.04 -1.60 3.47
CA LYS A 63 16.30 -0.26 2.98
C LYS A 63 17.76 -0.09 2.60
N GLY A 64 18.01 0.39 1.37
CA GLY A 64 19.34 0.67 0.86
C GLY A 64 20.08 -0.54 0.29
N ASP A 65 19.46 -1.73 0.30
CA ASP A 65 19.98 -2.88 -0.44
C ASP A 65 20.02 -2.60 -1.95
N LYS A 66 20.75 -3.44 -2.70
CA LYS A 66 20.79 -3.30 -4.16
C LYS A 66 19.38 -3.32 -4.76
N PRO A 67 19.16 -2.55 -5.84
CA PRO A 67 17.86 -2.56 -6.53
C PRO A 67 17.43 -3.98 -6.92
N VAL A 68 16.17 -4.31 -6.65
CA VAL A 68 15.58 -5.63 -6.93
C VAL A 68 14.70 -5.54 -8.16
N LEU A 69 14.80 -6.52 -9.07
CA LEU A 69 13.90 -6.65 -10.23
C LEU A 69 12.49 -6.99 -9.75
N ILE A 70 11.50 -6.20 -10.15
CA ILE A 70 10.13 -6.30 -9.58
C ILE A 70 9.04 -6.58 -10.62
N ASN A 71 9.36 -6.82 -11.87
CA ASN A 71 8.36 -7.00 -12.94
C ASN A 71 7.27 -8.02 -12.58
N GLU A 72 7.64 -9.18 -12.04
CA GLU A 72 6.67 -10.22 -11.68
C GLU A 72 5.74 -9.79 -10.54
N TYR A 73 6.23 -8.97 -9.60
CA TYR A 73 5.47 -8.51 -8.44
C TYR A 73 4.52 -7.35 -8.73
N ILE A 74 4.67 -6.67 -9.87
CA ILE A 74 3.81 -5.53 -10.26
C ILE A 74 2.92 -5.81 -11.46
N LYS A 75 2.98 -7.01 -12.00
CA LYS A 75 2.30 -7.44 -13.22
C LYS A 75 0.79 -7.59 -12.99
N ASP A 76 0.40 -8.35 -11.98
CA ASP A 76 -0.98 -8.76 -11.69
C ASP A 76 -1.42 -8.26 -10.30
N LEU A 77 -1.33 -6.96 -10.07
CA LEU A 77 -1.71 -6.36 -8.80
C LEU A 77 -3.23 -6.36 -8.60
N PRO A 78 -3.69 -6.58 -7.36
CA PRO A 78 -5.09 -6.41 -7.01
C PRO A 78 -5.55 -4.96 -7.15
N GLU A 79 -6.86 -4.79 -7.31
CA GLU A 79 -7.50 -3.52 -7.53
C GLU A 79 -8.51 -3.21 -6.42
N VAL A 80 -8.64 -1.94 -6.10
CA VAL A 80 -9.69 -1.42 -5.22
C VAL A 80 -10.49 -0.34 -5.94
N THR A 81 -11.81 -0.42 -5.85
CA THR A 81 -12.69 0.62 -6.39
C THR A 81 -13.32 1.41 -5.24
N VAL A 82 -13.07 2.71 -5.22
CA VAL A 82 -13.61 3.63 -4.23
C VAL A 82 -14.27 4.80 -4.95
N ASN A 83 -15.54 5.05 -4.65
CA ASN A 83 -16.31 6.14 -5.28
C ASN A 83 -16.25 6.13 -6.82
N GLY A 84 -16.30 4.95 -7.42
CA GLY A 84 -16.26 4.77 -8.87
C GLY A 84 -14.86 4.87 -9.51
N ASN A 85 -13.81 5.13 -8.75
CA ASN A 85 -12.45 5.14 -9.23
C ASN A 85 -11.72 3.87 -8.82
N THR A 86 -11.00 3.25 -9.75
CA THR A 86 -10.25 2.01 -9.53
C THR A 86 -8.76 2.29 -9.47
N TYR A 87 -8.11 1.71 -8.48
CA TYR A 87 -6.68 1.85 -8.21
C TYR A 87 -6.06 0.49 -7.95
N LYS A 88 -4.82 0.31 -8.37
CA LYS A 88 -3.97 -0.83 -7.99
C LYS A 88 -3.30 -0.58 -6.64
N PHE A 89 -3.06 -1.63 -5.88
CA PHE A 89 -2.31 -1.51 -4.63
C PHE A 89 -1.25 -2.61 -4.50
N ILE A 90 -0.07 -2.21 -3.96
CA ILE A 90 1.09 -3.11 -3.84
C ILE A 90 1.12 -3.89 -2.52
N ASN A 91 0.72 -3.29 -1.41
CA ASN A 91 0.80 -3.90 -0.08
C ASN A 91 -0.58 -4.19 0.49
N GLY A 92 -1.43 -3.20 0.60
CA GLY A 92 -2.77 -3.37 1.14
C GLY A 92 -3.59 -2.09 1.07
N VAL A 93 -4.88 -2.24 1.35
CA VAL A 93 -5.85 -1.14 1.46
C VAL A 93 -6.45 -1.18 2.85
N GLY A 94 -6.32 -0.08 3.59
CA GLY A 94 -6.82 0.02 4.95
C GLY A 94 -8.24 0.56 5.05
N TYR A 95 -9.01 0.00 5.99
CA TYR A 95 -10.28 0.53 6.43
C TYR A 95 -10.20 0.88 7.92
N GLY A 96 -10.79 2.00 8.29
CA GLY A 96 -10.82 2.46 9.69
C GLY A 96 -9.78 3.52 9.98
N ILE A 97 -8.95 3.32 11.00
CA ILE A 97 -7.95 4.32 11.43
C ILE A 97 -6.92 4.64 10.35
N ASP A 98 -6.69 3.76 9.41
CA ASP A 98 -5.81 4.00 8.28
C ASP A 98 -6.25 5.18 7.43
N GLY A 99 -7.54 5.23 7.10
CA GLY A 99 -8.09 6.36 6.35
C GLY A 99 -7.86 7.68 7.09
N TYR A 100 -8.04 7.67 8.41
CA TYR A 100 -7.72 8.82 9.25
C TYR A 100 -6.23 9.19 9.18
N CYS A 101 -5.34 8.22 9.29
CA CYS A 101 -3.89 8.45 9.23
C CYS A 101 -3.47 9.00 7.86
N CYS A 102 -4.01 8.48 6.78
CA CYS A 102 -3.74 8.95 5.43
C CYS A 102 -4.24 10.40 5.25
N GLU A 103 -5.48 10.70 5.64
CA GLU A 103 -6.06 12.04 5.52
C GLU A 103 -5.23 13.08 6.27
N ILE A 104 -4.83 12.79 7.52
CA ILE A 104 -4.00 13.71 8.30
C ILE A 104 -2.59 13.80 7.72
N GLY A 105 -2.02 12.69 7.27
CA GLY A 105 -0.71 12.65 6.64
C GLY A 105 -0.64 13.51 5.37
N ASP A 106 -1.65 13.44 4.53
CA ASP A 106 -1.75 14.24 3.31
C ASP A 106 -1.88 15.74 3.62
N LYS A 107 -2.74 16.12 4.57
CA LYS A 107 -2.85 17.49 5.05
C LYS A 107 -1.53 18.05 5.61
N LEU A 108 -0.69 17.21 6.21
CA LEU A 108 0.62 17.62 6.72
C LEU A 108 1.64 17.79 5.58
N ARG A 109 1.59 16.92 4.56
CA ARG A 109 2.43 17.04 3.37
C ARG A 109 2.15 18.27 2.54
N GLU A 110 0.89 18.68 2.45
CA GLU A 110 0.51 19.94 1.79
C GLU A 110 1.12 21.19 2.48
N LYS A 111 1.38 21.10 3.79
CA LYS A 111 1.88 22.20 4.60
C LYS A 111 3.41 22.21 4.81
N SER A 112 4.07 21.08 4.57
CA SER A 112 5.50 20.93 4.87
C SER A 112 6.11 19.74 4.14
N ASP A 113 7.34 19.93 3.64
CA ASP A 113 8.16 18.85 3.06
C ASP A 113 8.80 17.93 4.10
N LYS A 114 8.53 18.13 5.39
CA LYS A 114 9.07 17.28 6.45
C LYS A 114 8.45 15.88 6.40
N PRO A 115 9.22 14.83 6.74
CA PRO A 115 8.71 13.47 6.83
C PRO A 115 7.52 13.39 7.78
N VAL A 116 6.45 12.73 7.34
CA VAL A 116 5.24 12.55 8.15
C VAL A 116 5.44 11.41 9.15
N ASN A 117 5.19 11.68 10.42
CA ASN A 117 5.21 10.67 11.48
C ASN A 117 3.85 9.99 11.58
N TYR A 118 3.61 8.97 10.77
CA TYR A 118 2.36 8.21 10.76
C TYR A 118 2.07 7.50 12.08
N ALA A 119 3.09 6.98 12.77
CA ALA A 119 2.93 6.35 14.08
C ALA A 119 2.37 7.34 15.11
N GLY A 120 2.90 8.56 15.13
CA GLY A 120 2.39 9.62 16.01
C GLY A 120 0.95 10.03 15.68
N ILE A 121 0.57 10.04 14.40
CA ILE A 121 -0.80 10.31 13.95
C ILE A 121 -1.72 9.18 14.42
N ALA A 122 -1.32 7.92 14.23
CA ALA A 122 -2.10 6.76 14.64
C ALA A 122 -2.35 6.75 16.16
N ILE A 123 -1.31 7.00 16.97
CA ILE A 123 -1.43 7.06 18.43
C ILE A 123 -2.39 8.17 18.86
N LYS A 124 -2.26 9.37 18.30
CA LYS A 124 -3.19 10.48 18.58
C LYS A 124 -4.61 10.17 18.11
N GLY A 125 -4.74 9.55 16.94
CA GLY A 125 -6.01 9.09 16.42
C GLY A 125 -6.69 8.11 17.36
N LEU A 126 -6.00 7.07 17.78
CA LEU A 126 -6.49 6.05 18.70
C LEU A 126 -6.95 6.65 20.05
N LEU A 127 -6.19 7.59 20.60
CA LEU A 127 -6.47 8.12 21.93
C LEU A 127 -7.58 9.18 21.94
N PHE A 128 -7.69 10.01 20.88
CA PHE A 128 -8.47 11.24 20.98
C PHE A 128 -9.48 11.50 19.86
N HIS A 129 -9.29 10.93 18.67
CA HIS A 129 -10.03 11.39 17.50
C HIS A 129 -10.80 10.30 16.75
N PHE A 130 -10.30 9.07 16.73
CA PHE A 130 -10.92 7.97 15.99
C PHE A 130 -11.86 7.17 16.90
N LYS A 131 -13.06 6.90 16.41
CA LYS A 131 -14.03 6.01 17.09
C LYS A 131 -14.26 4.78 16.22
N PRO A 132 -14.18 3.58 16.80
CA PRO A 132 -14.42 2.36 16.03
C PRO A 132 -15.82 2.34 15.43
N ARG A 133 -15.96 1.75 14.25
CA ARG A 133 -17.21 1.66 13.51
C ARG A 133 -17.63 0.21 13.37
N ASN A 134 -18.93 0.00 13.18
CA ASN A 134 -19.39 -1.31 12.73
C ASN A 134 -19.06 -1.45 11.23
N ALA A 135 -18.64 -2.64 10.82
CA ALA A 135 -18.32 -2.96 9.44
C ALA A 135 -19.14 -4.17 8.99
N GLU A 136 -19.62 -4.12 7.79
CA GLU A 136 -20.13 -5.26 7.03
C GLU A 136 -19.14 -5.53 5.90
N ILE A 137 -18.64 -6.75 5.83
CA ILE A 137 -17.63 -7.16 4.86
C ILE A 137 -18.20 -8.37 4.12
N GLU A 138 -18.13 -8.34 2.81
CA GLU A 138 -18.47 -9.48 1.96
C GLU A 138 -17.16 -10.02 1.33
N VAL A 139 -16.88 -11.28 1.55
CA VAL A 139 -15.71 -11.99 1.01
C VAL A 139 -16.21 -13.26 0.33
N ASP A 140 -15.91 -13.39 -0.96
CA ASP A 140 -16.32 -14.55 -1.78
C ASP A 140 -17.83 -14.88 -1.66
N GLY A 141 -18.65 -13.83 -1.67
CA GLY A 141 -20.11 -13.93 -1.57
C GLY A 141 -20.65 -14.24 -0.15
N LYS A 142 -19.78 -14.33 0.85
CA LYS A 142 -20.16 -14.51 2.26
C LYS A 142 -20.12 -13.20 3.01
N LYS A 143 -21.19 -12.88 3.74
CA LYS A 143 -21.30 -11.65 4.52
C LYS A 143 -20.90 -11.87 5.97
N TYR A 144 -20.13 -10.94 6.47
CA TYR A 144 -19.66 -10.90 7.85
C TYR A 144 -19.96 -9.53 8.44
N THR A 145 -20.46 -9.49 9.67
CA THR A 145 -20.72 -8.23 10.39
C THR A 145 -19.85 -8.16 11.63
N PHE A 146 -19.12 -7.07 11.75
CA PHE A 146 -18.20 -6.83 12.87
C PHE A 146 -18.60 -5.54 13.59
N LYS A 147 -18.51 -5.57 14.93
CA LYS A 147 -18.77 -4.39 15.75
C LYS A 147 -17.46 -3.82 16.28
N LYS A 148 -17.43 -2.49 16.42
CA LYS A 148 -16.28 -1.76 16.99
C LYS A 148 -14.95 -2.08 16.29
N VAL A 149 -14.95 -2.07 14.96
CA VAL A 149 -13.76 -2.25 14.14
C VAL A 149 -12.92 -0.99 14.19
N TRP A 150 -11.68 -1.13 14.59
CA TRP A 150 -10.69 -0.07 14.57
C TRP A 150 -9.94 -0.03 13.24
N LEU A 151 -9.64 -1.20 12.72
CA LEU A 151 -8.80 -1.41 11.56
C LEU A 151 -9.22 -2.70 10.85
N ALA A 152 -9.35 -2.67 9.54
CA ALA A 152 -9.61 -3.85 8.70
C ALA A 152 -8.89 -3.70 7.35
N PRO A 153 -7.57 -3.93 7.29
CA PRO A 153 -6.84 -3.89 6.04
C PRO A 153 -7.12 -5.15 5.21
N THR A 154 -7.20 -4.95 3.90
CA THR A 154 -7.15 -6.03 2.90
C THR A 154 -5.74 -6.03 2.32
N MET A 155 -5.02 -7.12 2.51
CA MET A 155 -3.60 -7.25 2.26
C MET A 155 -3.32 -8.07 0.99
N HIS A 156 -2.33 -7.62 0.23
CA HIS A 156 -1.69 -8.36 -0.86
C HIS A 156 -0.25 -8.77 -0.49
N GLY A 157 0.38 -8.01 0.39
CA GLY A 157 1.66 -8.35 1.01
C GLY A 157 1.49 -8.76 2.48
N ARG A 158 2.55 -9.30 3.08
CA ARG A 158 2.56 -9.75 4.48
C ARG A 158 2.64 -8.59 5.47
N TYR A 159 3.37 -7.53 5.10
CA TYR A 159 3.74 -6.46 6.02
C TYR A 159 2.89 -5.23 5.87
N TYR A 160 2.65 -4.58 6.98
CA TYR A 160 1.80 -3.42 7.12
C TYR A 160 2.39 -2.41 8.10
N GLY A 161 2.20 -1.12 7.83
CA GLY A 161 2.53 -0.05 8.76
C GLY A 161 4.02 0.09 9.11
N GLY A 162 4.92 -0.40 8.25
CA GLY A 162 6.37 -0.31 8.43
C GLY A 162 6.95 -1.50 9.18
N GLY A 163 6.51 -2.71 8.86
CA GLY A 163 7.13 -3.95 9.29
C GLY A 163 6.29 -4.85 10.20
N MET A 164 5.00 -4.55 10.42
CA MET A 164 4.12 -5.49 11.12
C MET A 164 3.71 -6.63 10.18
N ASP A 165 4.03 -7.86 10.53
CA ASP A 165 3.63 -9.07 9.80
C ASP A 165 2.19 -9.45 10.19
N VAL A 166 1.22 -8.99 9.40
CA VAL A 166 -0.22 -9.14 9.72
C VAL A 166 -0.90 -10.26 8.95
N THR A 167 -0.31 -10.69 7.85
CA THR A 167 -0.78 -11.79 7.00
C THR A 167 0.40 -12.71 6.62
N PRO A 168 0.94 -13.48 7.58
CA PRO A 168 2.18 -14.25 7.39
C PRO A 168 2.09 -15.36 6.34
N GLY A 169 0.87 -15.77 5.97
CA GLY A 169 0.61 -16.76 4.93
C GLY A 169 0.46 -16.18 3.52
N GLN A 170 0.39 -14.86 3.38
CA GLN A 170 0.15 -14.23 2.09
C GLN A 170 1.39 -14.31 1.18
N ASP A 171 1.18 -14.78 -0.05
CA ASP A 171 2.18 -14.75 -1.12
C ASP A 171 1.80 -13.72 -2.18
N ARG A 172 2.69 -12.77 -2.46
CA ARG A 172 2.49 -11.72 -3.48
C ARG A 172 2.34 -12.23 -4.90
N LEU A 173 2.81 -13.43 -5.19
CA LEU A 173 2.70 -14.02 -6.52
C LEU A 173 1.37 -14.75 -6.70
N GLU A 174 0.65 -15.01 -5.62
CA GLU A 174 -0.70 -15.56 -5.68
C GLU A 174 -1.73 -14.46 -5.98
N LYS A 175 -2.80 -14.83 -6.69
CA LYS A 175 -3.91 -13.93 -7.03
C LYS A 175 -4.97 -13.91 -5.91
N THR A 176 -4.50 -13.77 -4.67
CA THR A 176 -5.33 -13.72 -3.47
C THR A 176 -5.05 -12.46 -2.67
N THR A 177 -6.02 -12.07 -1.85
CA THR A 177 -5.84 -11.05 -0.83
C THR A 177 -6.41 -11.55 0.49
N GLU A 178 -5.79 -11.19 1.59
CA GLU A 178 -6.27 -11.51 2.93
C GLU A 178 -6.82 -10.26 3.62
N THR A 179 -8.00 -10.39 4.26
CA THR A 179 -8.55 -9.31 5.08
C THR A 179 -8.41 -9.69 6.55
N CYS A 180 -7.66 -8.92 7.29
CA CYS A 180 -7.54 -9.06 8.74
C CYS A 180 -8.22 -7.87 9.45
N GLY A 181 -8.61 -8.05 10.71
CA GLY A 181 -9.31 -7.01 11.44
C GLY A 181 -8.90 -6.92 12.90
N VAL A 182 -8.71 -5.69 13.37
CA VAL A 182 -8.53 -5.39 14.79
C VAL A 182 -9.85 -4.85 15.34
N MET A 183 -10.45 -5.61 16.23
CA MET A 183 -11.71 -5.29 16.88
C MET A 183 -11.51 -5.25 18.41
N TYR A 184 -12.28 -4.42 19.08
CA TYR A 184 -12.34 -4.49 20.53
C TYR A 184 -13.23 -5.69 20.92
N GLY A 185 -12.63 -6.81 21.27
CA GLY A 185 -13.34 -7.98 21.76
C GLY A 185 -13.66 -7.79 23.25
N SER A 186 -14.94 -7.80 23.63
CA SER A 186 -15.30 -8.26 24.98
C SER A 186 -15.05 -9.77 24.96
N GLY A 187 -14.00 -10.24 25.60
CA GLY A 187 -13.84 -11.65 25.86
C GLY A 187 -15.10 -12.19 26.58
N LYS A 188 -15.74 -13.16 25.99
CA LYS A 188 -16.53 -14.19 26.63
C LYS A 188 -16.14 -15.48 25.99
#